data_0c4920a7524e876b882adfcc6933dda4
#
_entry.id   0c4920a7524e876b882adfcc6933dda4
#
_cell.length_a   1.000
_cell.length_b   1.000
_cell.length_c   1.000
_cell.angle_alpha   90.00
_cell.angle_beta   90.00
_cell.angle_gamma   90.00
#
_symmetry.space_group_name_H-M   'P 1'
#
loop_
_entity.id
_entity.type
_entity.pdbx_description
1 polymer ?
#
loop_
_entity_poly.entity_id
_entity_poly.type
_entity_poly.pdbx_seq_one_letter_code
_entity_poly.pdbx_strand_id
1 'polypeptide(L)'
;GYGMTHAPTRSENFFKPNPKFNDERIANDPRGIFGEAAMMALTARVCDTDKRRYVLMRNLYIPARAGYTEIDALLLHQSGIYVLESKNLSGEIAGDLESERWNQHLNASTEHTFHNPIRQNIGHILALEHFLKIRHEQAHFISFVVFSDRCTLRKVPKDNDFWSIVHCSELQDALLKRIMGRKTIYSMQQLEDFYYKLQGCMNVSEEVKAKHREYAKRRENGPAVLQTRD
;
A
#
# COMPACT_ATOMS: atom_id res chain seq x y z
N GLY A 1 -6.29 37.76 -7.26
CA GLY A 1 -5.11 36.98 -7.51
C GLY A 1 -5.26 35.63 -6.83
N TYR A 2 -5.57 34.59 -7.56
CA TYR A 2 -5.52 33.22 -7.03
C TYR A 2 -4.05 32.88 -6.87
N GLY A 3 -3.59 32.80 -5.62
CA GLY A 3 -2.25 32.31 -5.32
C GLY A 3 -2.14 30.90 -5.87
N MET A 4 -1.24 30.71 -6.84
CA MET A 4 -0.86 29.37 -7.27
C MET A 4 -0.20 28.67 -6.07
N THR A 5 -0.97 27.85 -5.39
CA THR A 5 -0.38 26.90 -4.45
C THR A 5 0.34 25.86 -5.30
N HIS A 6 1.66 25.92 -5.27
CA HIS A 6 2.47 24.91 -5.95
C HIS A 6 2.17 23.52 -5.35
N ALA A 7 2.10 22.51 -6.21
CA ALA A 7 2.13 21.14 -5.73
C ALA A 7 3.37 20.91 -4.87
N PRO A 8 3.27 20.07 -3.86
CA PRO A 8 4.43 19.72 -3.06
C PRO A 8 5.55 19.22 -3.96
N THR A 9 6.70 19.87 -3.83
CA THR A 9 7.92 19.43 -4.46
C THR A 9 8.43 18.16 -3.77
N ARG A 10 9.48 17.53 -4.29
CA ARG A 10 10.13 16.40 -3.62
C ARG A 10 10.41 16.65 -2.14
N SER A 11 10.84 17.86 -1.79
CA SER A 11 11.14 18.28 -0.42
C SER A 11 9.89 18.50 0.43
N GLU A 12 8.74 18.63 -0.19
CA GLU A 12 7.44 18.89 0.46
C GLU A 12 6.56 17.65 0.56
N ASN A 13 7.05 16.47 0.13
CA ASN A 13 6.33 15.21 0.34
C ASN A 13 6.06 14.99 1.83
N PHE A 14 4.86 14.52 2.13
CA PHE A 14 4.34 14.41 3.51
C PHE A 14 5.14 13.49 4.42
N PHE A 15 6.02 12.69 3.86
CA PHE A 15 6.90 11.84 4.62
C PHE A 15 8.33 12.35 4.49
N LYS A 16 8.87 12.83 5.62
CA LYS A 16 10.31 13.07 5.78
C LYS A 16 10.88 11.90 6.56
N PRO A 17 11.74 11.07 5.97
CA PRO A 17 12.40 10.01 6.71
C PRO A 17 13.05 10.59 7.96
N ASN A 18 12.80 9.99 9.12
CA ASN A 18 13.51 10.39 10.32
C ASN A 18 14.97 9.95 10.18
N PRO A 19 15.94 10.86 10.13
CA PRO A 19 17.34 10.51 9.92
C PRO A 19 17.94 9.65 11.05
N LYS A 20 17.22 9.46 12.16
CA LYS A 20 17.60 8.57 13.25
C LYS A 20 17.30 7.10 12.99
N PHE A 21 16.50 6.79 11.98
CA PHE A 21 16.23 5.41 11.57
C PHE A 21 17.24 4.99 10.50
N ASN A 22 18.25 4.23 10.90
CA ASN A 22 19.06 3.51 9.93
C ASN A 22 18.33 2.25 9.47
N ASP A 23 18.59 1.82 8.26
CA ASP A 23 17.90 0.70 7.62
C ASP A 23 17.98 -0.61 8.41
N GLU A 24 19.10 -0.84 9.13
CA GLU A 24 19.31 -2.05 9.93
C GLU A 24 18.39 -2.15 11.14
N ARG A 25 18.07 -1.03 11.80
CA ARG A 25 17.12 -1.01 12.92
C ARG A 25 15.70 -1.25 12.46
N ILE A 26 15.36 -0.77 11.28
CA ILE A 26 14.03 -0.93 10.68
C ILE A 26 13.83 -2.39 10.27
N ALA A 27 14.82 -2.99 9.61
CA ALA A 27 14.79 -4.39 9.17
C ALA A 27 14.73 -5.40 10.34
N ASN A 28 15.25 -5.04 11.50
CA ASN A 28 15.36 -5.91 12.67
C ASN A 28 14.38 -5.61 13.81
N ASP A 29 13.35 -4.79 13.57
CA ASP A 29 12.36 -4.50 14.62
C ASP A 29 11.46 -5.72 14.88
N PRO A 30 11.58 -6.39 16.06
CA PRO A 30 10.83 -7.61 16.35
C PRO A 30 9.33 -7.37 16.56
N ARG A 31 8.92 -6.11 16.79
CA ARG A 31 7.52 -5.74 16.99
C ARG A 31 6.86 -5.26 15.71
N GLY A 32 7.66 -4.97 14.69
CA GLY A 32 7.19 -4.51 13.41
C GLY A 32 6.52 -3.14 13.39
N ILE A 33 6.71 -2.36 14.43
CA ILE A 33 6.14 -1.00 14.58
C ILE A 33 6.63 -0.08 13.45
N PHE A 34 7.81 -0.36 12.90
CA PHE A 34 8.45 0.45 11.87
C PHE A 34 8.23 -0.07 10.44
N GLY A 35 7.46 -1.15 10.25
CA GLY A 35 7.25 -1.74 8.91
C GLY A 35 6.71 -0.75 7.88
N GLU A 36 5.67 0.00 8.22
CA GLU A 36 5.11 1.05 7.36
C GLU A 36 6.11 2.20 7.17
N ALA A 37 6.80 2.62 8.22
CA ALA A 37 7.79 3.68 8.14
C ALA A 37 8.98 3.29 7.25
N ALA A 38 9.43 2.05 7.33
CA ALA A 38 10.45 1.51 6.43
C ALA A 38 10.00 1.54 4.98
N MET A 39 8.81 1.05 4.71
CA MET A 39 8.21 1.06 3.38
C MET A 39 8.14 2.46 2.80
N MET A 40 7.70 3.45 3.59
CA MET A 40 7.64 4.85 3.18
C MET A 40 9.02 5.42 2.86
N ALA A 41 10.01 5.17 3.72
CA ALA A 41 11.38 5.67 3.53
C ALA A 41 12.04 5.09 2.28
N LEU A 42 11.91 3.79 2.05
CA LEU A 42 12.45 3.11 0.88
C LEU A 42 11.78 3.58 -0.42
N THR A 43 10.47 3.78 -0.39
CA THR A 43 9.70 4.31 -1.52
C THR A 43 10.18 5.72 -1.88
N ALA A 44 10.37 6.60 -0.91
CA ALA A 44 10.89 7.95 -1.14
C ALA A 44 12.28 7.93 -1.77
N ARG A 45 13.17 7.05 -1.32
CA ARG A 45 14.51 6.88 -1.91
C ARG A 45 14.46 6.48 -3.38
N VAL A 46 13.59 5.53 -3.71
CA VAL A 46 13.39 5.09 -5.09
C VAL A 46 12.99 6.26 -5.97
N CYS A 47 12.03 7.06 -5.53
CA CYS A 47 11.56 8.22 -6.26
C CYS A 47 12.65 9.28 -6.41
N ASP A 48 13.47 9.49 -5.39
CA ASP A 48 14.60 10.42 -5.46
C ASP A 48 15.69 9.95 -6.43
N THR A 49 15.87 8.65 -6.57
CA THR A 49 16.79 8.07 -7.55
C THR A 49 16.29 8.22 -8.97
N ASP A 50 15.00 7.97 -9.21
CA ASP A 50 14.36 8.10 -10.53
C ASP A 50 14.26 9.55 -11.00
N LYS A 51 14.18 10.51 -10.11
CA LYS A 51 14.14 11.96 -10.35
C LYS A 51 12.89 12.53 -11.00
N ARG A 52 11.90 11.72 -11.40
CA ARG A 52 10.61 12.24 -11.85
C ARG A 52 9.78 12.74 -10.67
N ARG A 53 8.73 13.47 -10.96
CA ARG A 53 7.85 14.05 -9.95
C ARG A 53 6.96 12.98 -9.29
N TYR A 54 6.70 13.16 -8.01
CA TYR A 54 5.87 12.26 -7.24
C TYR A 54 5.26 12.97 -6.03
N VAL A 55 4.20 12.37 -5.51
CA VAL A 55 3.64 12.68 -4.19
C VAL A 55 3.45 11.35 -3.46
N LEU A 56 3.98 11.24 -2.26
CA LEU A 56 3.83 10.07 -1.42
C LEU A 56 2.92 10.39 -0.24
N MET A 57 1.80 9.64 -0.15
CA MET A 57 0.77 9.82 0.88
C MET A 57 0.67 8.57 1.74
N ARG A 58 0.31 8.74 3.01
CA ARG A 58 0.15 7.62 3.96
C ARG A 58 -1.19 7.71 4.68
N ASN A 59 -1.68 6.55 5.13
CA ASN A 59 -2.87 6.44 5.96
C ASN A 59 -4.08 7.19 5.38
N LEU A 60 -4.44 6.83 4.15
CA LEU A 60 -5.61 7.38 3.48
C LEU A 60 -6.85 6.55 3.81
N TYR A 61 -7.93 7.23 4.17
CA TYR A 61 -9.25 6.65 4.38
C TYR A 61 -10.14 7.02 3.20
N ILE A 62 -10.27 6.11 2.26
CA ILE A 62 -11.04 6.33 1.03
C ILE A 62 -12.48 5.85 1.22
N PRO A 63 -13.48 6.65 0.88
CA PRO A 63 -14.88 6.20 0.90
C PRO A 63 -15.06 4.96 0.03
N ALA A 64 -15.72 3.95 0.57
CA ALA A 64 -16.01 2.69 -0.09
C ALA A 64 -17.44 2.26 0.22
N ARG A 65 -17.94 1.21 -0.45
CA ARG A 65 -19.31 0.75 -0.32
C ARG A 65 -19.78 0.53 1.12
N ALA A 66 -18.92 -0.03 1.96
CA ALA A 66 -19.23 -0.38 3.35
C ALA A 66 -18.63 0.60 4.37
N GLY A 67 -18.38 1.86 3.98
CA GLY A 67 -17.78 2.87 4.82
C GLY A 67 -16.48 3.39 4.22
N TYR A 68 -15.35 3.03 4.80
CA TYR A 68 -14.02 3.48 4.35
C TYR A 68 -13.08 2.29 4.19
N THR A 69 -12.16 2.41 3.24
CA THR A 69 -11.00 1.53 3.16
C THR A 69 -9.74 2.31 3.51
N GLU A 70 -8.84 1.71 4.27
CA GLU A 70 -7.57 2.34 4.68
C GLU A 70 -6.44 1.87 3.78
N ILE A 71 -5.73 2.83 3.19
CA ILE A 71 -4.55 2.59 2.37
C ILE A 71 -3.31 2.98 3.16
N ASP A 72 -2.37 2.05 3.34
CA ASP A 72 -1.15 2.29 4.10
C ASP A 72 -0.27 3.36 3.44
N ALA A 73 -0.02 3.20 2.16
CA ALA A 73 0.74 4.17 1.37
C ALA A 73 0.24 4.23 -0.07
N LEU A 74 0.22 5.43 -0.61
CA LEU A 74 -0.13 5.72 -2.00
C LEU A 74 0.95 6.58 -2.62
N LEU A 75 1.57 6.07 -3.68
CA LEU A 75 2.55 6.80 -4.45
C LEU A 75 1.92 7.29 -5.75
N LEU A 76 1.72 8.59 -5.83
CA LEU A 76 1.34 9.29 -7.06
C LEU A 76 2.63 9.66 -7.79
N HIS A 77 2.96 8.93 -8.85
CA HIS A 77 4.19 9.09 -9.60
C HIS A 77 3.88 9.33 -11.07
N GLN A 78 4.76 10.01 -11.77
CA GLN A 78 4.57 10.27 -13.20
C GLN A 78 4.47 9.00 -14.05
N SER A 79 5.01 7.88 -13.58
CA SER A 79 4.92 6.57 -14.26
C SER A 79 3.65 5.76 -13.92
N GLY A 80 2.85 6.19 -12.96
CA GLY A 80 1.66 5.47 -12.51
C GLY A 80 1.28 5.77 -11.07
N ILE A 81 0.24 5.09 -10.59
CA ILE A 81 -0.21 5.17 -9.21
C ILE A 81 0.06 3.83 -8.54
N TYR A 82 0.86 3.85 -7.49
CA TYR A 82 1.31 2.65 -6.78
C TYR A 82 0.62 2.58 -5.42
N VAL A 83 -0.12 1.51 -5.21
CA VAL A 83 -0.81 1.23 -3.95
C VAL A 83 0.03 0.23 -3.16
N LEU A 84 0.55 0.64 -2.02
CA LEU A 84 1.44 -0.17 -1.21
C LEU A 84 0.73 -0.61 0.09
N GLU A 85 0.79 -1.90 0.35
CA GLU A 85 0.25 -2.53 1.55
C GLU A 85 1.39 -3.17 2.34
N SER A 86 1.53 -2.81 3.60
CA SER A 86 2.53 -3.38 4.51
C SER A 86 1.95 -4.56 5.27
N LYS A 87 2.60 -5.72 5.20
CA LYS A 87 2.28 -6.92 5.96
C LYS A 87 3.43 -7.30 6.87
N ASN A 88 3.31 -6.89 8.11
CA ASN A 88 4.34 -7.09 9.10
C ASN A 88 4.14 -8.39 9.88
N LEU A 89 4.36 -9.48 9.18
CA LEU A 89 4.14 -10.84 9.67
C LEU A 89 5.46 -11.60 9.78
N SER A 90 5.48 -12.59 10.65
CA SER A 90 6.56 -13.58 10.79
C SER A 90 6.08 -14.96 10.34
N GLY A 91 6.97 -15.95 10.35
CA GLY A 91 6.64 -17.34 10.02
C GLY A 91 6.55 -17.61 8.52
N GLU A 92 5.87 -18.67 8.15
CA GLU A 92 5.69 -19.07 6.76
C GLU A 92 4.35 -18.59 6.21
N ILE A 93 4.38 -17.95 5.07
CA ILE A 93 3.20 -17.41 4.40
C ILE A 93 2.88 -18.26 3.17
N ALA A 94 1.63 -18.64 3.04
CA ALA A 94 1.11 -19.33 1.86
C ALA A 94 -0.29 -18.84 1.53
N GLY A 95 -0.58 -18.73 0.25
CA GLY A 95 -1.90 -18.39 -0.26
C GLY A 95 -1.93 -18.32 -1.77
N ASP A 96 -3.13 -18.33 -2.33
CA ASP A 96 -3.37 -18.20 -3.75
C ASP A 96 -4.18 -16.93 -4.08
N LEU A 97 -4.37 -16.66 -5.35
CA LEU A 97 -5.09 -15.48 -5.80
C LEU A 97 -6.60 -15.55 -5.48
N GLU A 98 -7.17 -16.76 -5.51
CA GLU A 98 -8.61 -17.00 -5.42
C GLU A 98 -9.15 -16.94 -3.98
N SER A 99 -8.33 -17.33 -3.00
CA SER A 99 -8.74 -17.43 -1.61
C SER A 99 -8.89 -16.06 -0.96
N GLU A 100 -9.95 -15.87 -0.19
CA GLU A 100 -10.14 -14.63 0.57
C GLU A 100 -9.11 -14.46 1.68
N ARG A 101 -8.59 -15.56 2.21
CA ARG A 101 -7.63 -15.56 3.31
C ARG A 101 -6.40 -16.38 2.95
N TRP A 102 -5.25 -15.90 3.44
CA TRP A 102 -3.96 -16.58 3.35
C TRP A 102 -3.57 -17.16 4.71
N ASN A 103 -2.66 -18.11 4.68
CA ASN A 103 -2.21 -18.81 5.88
C ASN A 103 -0.85 -18.28 6.35
N GLN A 104 -0.72 -18.20 7.69
CA GLN A 104 0.53 -17.91 8.39
C GLN A 104 0.82 -19.05 9.36
N HIS A 105 1.93 -19.77 9.14
CA HIS A 105 2.42 -20.80 10.04
C HIS A 105 3.55 -20.22 10.90
N LEU A 106 3.33 -20.17 12.21
CA LEU A 106 4.33 -19.69 13.16
C LEU A 106 5.20 -20.83 13.69
N ASN A 107 4.62 -22.00 13.88
CA ASN A 107 5.28 -23.24 14.27
C ASN A 107 4.36 -24.43 13.95
N ALA A 108 4.77 -25.66 14.29
CA ALA A 108 4.02 -26.87 13.97
C ALA A 108 2.58 -26.92 14.52
N SER A 109 2.27 -26.15 15.57
CA SER A 109 0.97 -26.15 16.26
C SER A 109 0.20 -24.82 16.14
N THR A 110 0.80 -23.78 15.59
CA THR A 110 0.20 -22.44 15.54
C THR A 110 0.05 -21.96 14.12
N GLU A 111 -1.19 -21.86 13.68
CA GLU A 111 -1.56 -21.35 12.36
C GLU A 111 -2.57 -20.22 12.53
N HIS A 112 -2.36 -19.16 11.79
CA HIS A 112 -3.28 -18.03 11.68
C HIS A 112 -3.65 -17.81 10.22
N THR A 113 -4.75 -17.12 9.99
CA THR A 113 -5.13 -16.66 8.66
C THR A 113 -5.26 -15.14 8.67
N PHE A 114 -5.04 -14.54 7.52
CA PHE A 114 -5.21 -13.11 7.32
C PHE A 114 -5.79 -12.83 5.93
N HIS A 115 -6.36 -11.67 5.75
CA HIS A 115 -6.97 -11.29 4.47
C HIS A 115 -5.94 -11.33 3.35
N ASN A 116 -6.32 -11.93 2.20
CA ASN A 116 -5.49 -11.94 0.99
C ASN A 116 -5.07 -10.51 0.61
N PRO A 117 -3.80 -10.16 0.71
CA PRO A 117 -3.35 -8.78 0.53
C PRO A 117 -3.42 -8.29 -0.92
N ILE A 118 -3.41 -9.20 -1.90
CA ILE A 118 -3.62 -8.85 -3.30
C ILE A 118 -5.06 -8.39 -3.49
N ARG A 119 -6.02 -9.14 -2.96
CA ARG A 119 -7.44 -8.79 -3.03
C ARG A 119 -7.73 -7.51 -2.23
N GLN A 120 -7.07 -7.33 -1.12
CA GLN A 120 -7.15 -6.11 -0.33
C GLN A 120 -6.74 -4.88 -1.13
N ASN A 121 -5.61 -4.93 -1.81
CA ASN A 121 -5.15 -3.85 -2.68
C ASN A 121 -6.03 -3.65 -3.92
N ILE A 122 -6.60 -4.70 -4.49
CA ILE A 122 -7.60 -4.57 -5.56
C ILE A 122 -8.80 -3.77 -5.05
N GLY A 123 -9.28 -4.05 -3.85
CA GLY A 123 -10.35 -3.27 -3.21
C GLY A 123 -9.98 -1.80 -3.02
N HIS A 124 -8.76 -1.51 -2.59
CA HIS A 124 -8.21 -0.14 -2.48
C HIS A 124 -8.22 0.57 -3.85
N ILE A 125 -7.77 -0.12 -4.89
CA ILE A 125 -7.73 0.42 -6.25
C ILE A 125 -9.14 0.74 -6.76
N LEU A 126 -10.10 -0.16 -6.57
CA LEU A 126 -11.49 0.08 -6.97
C LEU A 126 -12.09 1.30 -6.24
N ALA A 127 -11.80 1.45 -4.96
CA ALA A 127 -12.25 2.61 -4.20
C ALA A 127 -11.60 3.91 -4.71
N LEU A 128 -10.31 3.87 -5.04
CA LEU A 128 -9.59 5.02 -5.63
C LEU A 128 -10.14 5.40 -7.01
N GLU A 129 -10.37 4.43 -7.89
CA GLU A 129 -10.96 4.67 -9.21
C GLU A 129 -12.29 5.38 -9.09
N HIS A 130 -13.15 4.90 -8.19
CA HIS A 130 -14.46 5.50 -7.95
C HIS A 130 -14.33 6.91 -7.35
N PHE A 131 -13.49 7.09 -6.36
CA PHE A 131 -13.29 8.38 -5.69
C PHE A 131 -12.68 9.43 -6.60
N LEU A 132 -11.65 9.05 -7.36
CA LEU A 132 -10.94 9.94 -8.28
C LEU A 132 -11.65 10.09 -9.63
N LYS A 133 -12.69 9.29 -9.89
CA LYS A 133 -13.41 9.25 -11.16
C LYS A 133 -12.48 8.99 -12.35
N ILE A 134 -11.57 8.05 -12.18
CA ILE A 134 -10.64 7.60 -13.21
C ILE A 134 -11.18 6.31 -13.82
N ARG A 135 -11.21 6.23 -15.14
CA ARG A 135 -11.58 4.99 -15.85
C ARG A 135 -10.49 3.95 -15.67
N HIS A 136 -10.87 2.68 -15.52
CA HIS A 136 -9.98 1.57 -15.33
C HIS A 136 -8.83 1.52 -16.37
N GLU A 137 -9.14 1.73 -17.64
CA GLU A 137 -8.18 1.69 -18.75
C GLU A 137 -7.15 2.83 -18.68
N GLN A 138 -7.45 3.91 -17.95
CA GLN A 138 -6.59 5.10 -17.84
C GLN A 138 -5.86 5.16 -16.50
N ALA A 139 -6.15 4.23 -15.59
CA ALA A 139 -5.78 4.39 -14.18
C ALA A 139 -4.32 4.05 -13.90
N HIS A 140 -3.68 3.20 -14.69
CA HIS A 140 -2.26 2.81 -14.50
C HIS A 140 -1.88 2.49 -13.04
N PHE A 141 -2.76 1.76 -12.35
CA PHE A 141 -2.53 1.34 -10.98
C PHE A 141 -1.61 0.12 -10.92
N ILE A 142 -0.73 0.11 -9.94
CA ILE A 142 0.15 -1.01 -9.63
C ILE A 142 0.07 -1.28 -8.13
N SER A 143 -0.10 -2.55 -7.78
CA SER A 143 -0.17 -3.01 -6.40
C SER A 143 1.19 -3.52 -5.93
N PHE A 144 1.65 -3.06 -4.78
CA PHE A 144 2.80 -3.60 -4.07
C PHE A 144 2.37 -4.12 -2.70
N VAL A 145 2.59 -5.40 -2.46
CA VAL A 145 2.43 -6.00 -1.14
C VAL A 145 3.82 -6.23 -0.56
N VAL A 146 4.10 -5.58 0.55
CA VAL A 146 5.42 -5.54 1.17
C VAL A 146 5.39 -6.28 2.49
N PHE A 147 5.98 -7.46 2.51
CA PHE A 147 6.11 -8.28 3.71
C PHE A 147 7.37 -7.92 4.49
N SER A 148 7.31 -8.09 5.81
CA SER A 148 8.51 -8.01 6.65
C SER A 148 9.51 -9.10 6.27
N ASP A 149 10.81 -8.83 6.48
CA ASP A 149 11.86 -9.82 6.24
C ASP A 149 11.84 -11.01 7.22
N ARG A 150 11.00 -10.94 8.26
CA ARG A 150 10.85 -11.99 9.27
C ARG A 150 10.00 -13.17 8.80
N CYS A 151 9.36 -13.07 7.65
CA CYS A 151 8.54 -14.16 7.10
C CYS A 151 9.20 -14.81 5.88
N THR A 152 8.79 -16.05 5.62
CA THR A 152 9.13 -16.77 4.39
C THR A 152 7.89 -16.84 3.51
N LEU A 153 8.00 -16.38 2.28
CA LEU A 153 6.94 -16.49 1.28
C LEU A 153 7.07 -17.87 0.61
N ARG A 154 6.39 -18.86 1.16
CA ARG A 154 6.55 -20.26 0.75
C ARG A 154 5.83 -20.58 -0.56
N LYS A 155 4.57 -20.15 -0.66
CA LYS A 155 3.74 -20.38 -1.85
C LYS A 155 2.76 -19.23 -1.99
N VAL A 156 3.13 -18.29 -2.82
CA VAL A 156 2.32 -17.10 -3.13
C VAL A 156 2.28 -16.88 -4.63
N PRO A 157 1.29 -16.14 -5.15
CA PRO A 157 1.23 -15.81 -6.58
C PRO A 157 2.49 -15.11 -7.06
N LYS A 158 2.93 -15.41 -8.27
CA LYS A 158 4.06 -14.73 -8.91
C LYS A 158 3.70 -13.31 -9.28
N ASP A 159 4.70 -12.44 -9.28
CA ASP A 159 4.57 -11.08 -9.79
C ASP A 159 4.12 -11.08 -11.25
N ASN A 160 3.38 -10.05 -11.62
CA ASN A 160 2.94 -9.81 -13.00
C ASN A 160 2.97 -8.30 -13.30
N ASP A 161 2.32 -7.86 -14.38
CA ASP A 161 2.30 -6.45 -14.76
C ASP A 161 1.49 -5.56 -13.82
N PHE A 162 0.65 -6.13 -12.95
CA PHE A 162 -0.28 -5.40 -12.07
C PHE A 162 0.12 -5.41 -10.61
N TRP A 163 0.81 -6.44 -10.14
CA TRP A 163 1.23 -6.53 -8.75
C TRP A 163 2.64 -7.08 -8.57
N SER A 164 3.24 -6.70 -7.46
CA SER A 164 4.47 -7.28 -6.93
C SER A 164 4.27 -7.67 -5.48
N ILE A 165 4.78 -8.82 -5.09
CA ILE A 165 4.83 -9.30 -3.72
C ILE A 165 6.29 -9.42 -3.35
N VAL A 166 6.73 -8.61 -2.41
CA VAL A 166 8.15 -8.51 -2.07
C VAL A 166 8.35 -8.48 -0.55
N HIS A 167 9.54 -8.87 -0.11
CA HIS A 167 9.99 -8.51 1.22
C HIS A 167 10.45 -7.05 1.26
N CYS A 168 10.46 -6.46 2.45
CA CYS A 168 10.90 -5.07 2.64
C CYS A 168 12.32 -4.84 2.10
N SER A 169 13.23 -5.81 2.28
CA SER A 169 14.60 -5.76 1.74
C SER A 169 14.67 -5.75 0.21
N GLU A 170 13.64 -6.25 -0.47
CA GLU A 170 13.56 -6.32 -1.93
C GLU A 170 12.80 -5.13 -2.55
N LEU A 171 12.10 -4.35 -1.73
CA LEU A 171 11.19 -3.30 -2.20
C LEU A 171 11.92 -2.27 -3.07
N GLN A 172 13.07 -1.81 -2.64
CA GLN A 172 13.80 -0.74 -3.31
C GLN A 172 14.16 -1.12 -4.75
N ASP A 173 14.74 -2.30 -4.95
CA ASP A 173 15.13 -2.78 -6.27
C ASP A 173 13.91 -3.08 -7.14
N ALA A 174 12.89 -3.74 -6.61
CA ALA A 174 11.68 -4.10 -7.33
C ALA A 174 10.88 -2.86 -7.76
N LEU A 175 10.72 -1.89 -6.88
CA LEU A 175 9.99 -0.67 -7.18
C LEU A 175 10.74 0.22 -8.16
N LEU A 176 12.05 0.38 -8.00
CA LEU A 176 12.88 1.14 -8.93
C LEU A 176 12.84 0.54 -10.34
N LYS A 177 12.97 -0.77 -10.45
CA LYS A 177 12.87 -1.47 -11.73
C LYS A 177 11.51 -1.26 -12.39
N ARG A 178 10.42 -1.33 -11.60
CA ARG A 178 9.05 -1.12 -12.09
C ARG A 178 8.87 0.30 -12.60
N ILE A 179 9.29 1.29 -11.83
CA ILE A 179 9.19 2.71 -12.16
C ILE A 179 10.02 3.05 -13.40
N MET A 180 11.27 2.62 -13.45
CA MET A 180 12.18 2.90 -14.57
C MET A 180 11.75 2.21 -15.87
N GLY A 181 11.08 1.07 -15.78
CA GLY A 181 10.53 0.36 -16.94
C GLY A 181 9.25 0.99 -17.52
N ARG A 182 8.71 2.02 -16.89
CA ARG A 182 7.44 2.65 -17.30
C ARG A 182 7.66 4.05 -17.82
N LYS A 183 6.94 4.39 -18.88
CA LYS A 183 6.93 5.74 -19.44
C LYS A 183 6.28 6.74 -18.48
N THR A 184 6.58 8.01 -18.65
CA THR A 184 5.84 9.10 -18.03
C THR A 184 4.46 9.20 -18.69
N ILE A 185 3.42 9.00 -17.87
CA ILE A 185 2.01 9.02 -18.30
C ILE A 185 1.22 10.14 -17.64
N TYR A 186 1.66 10.60 -16.48
CA TYR A 186 1.05 11.72 -15.76
C TYR A 186 1.96 12.94 -15.79
N SER A 187 1.36 14.09 -16.06
CA SER A 187 1.99 15.38 -15.81
C SER A 187 2.01 15.70 -14.31
N MET A 188 2.85 16.63 -13.90
CA MET A 188 2.82 17.11 -12.52
C MET A 188 1.45 17.72 -12.15
N GLN A 189 0.79 18.40 -13.08
CA GLN A 189 -0.55 18.96 -12.86
C GLN A 189 -1.58 17.87 -12.56
N GLN A 190 -1.51 16.73 -13.24
CA GLN A 190 -2.41 15.60 -12.95
C GLN A 190 -2.14 15.00 -11.58
N LEU A 191 -0.89 14.89 -11.16
CA LEU A 191 -0.54 14.44 -9.81
C LEU A 191 -1.02 15.42 -8.74
N GLU A 192 -0.91 16.72 -8.99
CA GLU A 192 -1.47 17.77 -8.12
C GLU A 192 -2.99 17.61 -7.96
N ASP A 193 -3.69 17.40 -9.07
CA ASP A 193 -5.14 17.26 -9.06
C ASP A 193 -5.57 16.03 -8.23
N PHE A 194 -4.87 14.92 -8.37
CA PHE A 194 -5.11 13.73 -7.52
C PHE A 194 -4.84 14.03 -6.06
N TYR A 195 -3.74 14.68 -5.77
CA TYR A 195 -3.37 15.05 -4.41
C TYR A 195 -4.44 15.90 -3.74
N TYR A 196 -4.90 16.97 -4.39
CA TYR A 196 -5.92 17.85 -3.83
C TYR A 196 -7.25 17.15 -3.59
N LYS A 197 -7.63 16.21 -4.45
CA LYS A 197 -8.82 15.39 -4.24
C LYS A 197 -8.67 14.44 -3.05
N LEU A 198 -7.48 13.89 -2.84
CA LEU A 198 -7.20 12.93 -1.78
C LEU A 198 -6.83 13.56 -0.43
N GLN A 199 -6.52 14.84 -0.42
CA GLN A 199 -6.02 15.54 0.78
C GLN A 199 -6.97 15.39 1.96
N GLY A 200 -8.28 15.50 1.77
CA GLY A 200 -9.29 15.31 2.81
C GLY A 200 -9.36 13.88 3.38
N CYS A 201 -8.82 12.90 2.65
CA CYS A 201 -8.81 11.50 3.07
C CYS A 201 -7.72 11.19 4.12
N MET A 202 -6.77 12.09 4.34
CA MET A 202 -5.74 11.97 5.38
C MET A 202 -6.23 12.43 6.76
N ASN A 203 -7.20 13.33 6.79
CA ASN A 203 -7.66 14.03 7.99
C ASN A 203 -9.09 13.62 8.37
N VAL A 204 -9.39 12.34 8.33
CA VAL A 204 -10.69 11.85 8.81
C VAL A 204 -10.78 11.91 10.33
N SER A 205 -12.00 12.04 10.86
CA SER A 205 -12.24 12.11 12.28
C SER A 205 -11.79 10.84 13.02
N GLU A 206 -11.50 10.97 14.31
CA GLU A 206 -11.18 9.82 15.17
C GLU A 206 -12.33 8.81 15.25
N GLU A 207 -13.57 9.28 15.14
CA GLU A 207 -14.76 8.43 15.10
C GLU A 207 -14.73 7.51 13.85
N VAL A 208 -14.41 8.05 12.67
CA VAL A 208 -14.28 7.27 11.42
C VAL A 208 -13.15 6.24 11.55
N LYS A 209 -12.00 6.63 12.09
CA LYS A 209 -10.88 5.73 12.34
C LYS A 209 -11.25 4.60 13.29
N ALA A 210 -11.99 4.92 14.36
CA ALA A 210 -12.44 3.94 15.34
C ALA A 210 -13.41 2.92 14.71
N LYS A 211 -14.38 3.37 13.94
CA LYS A 211 -15.32 2.51 13.21
C LYS A 211 -14.61 1.60 12.21
N HIS A 212 -13.62 2.13 11.50
CA HIS A 212 -12.83 1.33 10.57
C HIS A 212 -12.04 0.24 11.29
N ARG A 213 -11.37 0.56 12.42
CA ARG A 213 -10.65 -0.44 13.23
C ARG A 213 -11.57 -1.54 13.75
N GLU A 214 -12.76 -1.19 14.20
CA GLU A 214 -13.75 -2.15 14.68
C GLU A 214 -14.23 -3.07 13.55
N TYR A 215 -14.49 -2.52 12.38
CA TYR A 215 -14.88 -3.28 11.20
C TYR A 215 -13.77 -4.25 10.75
N ALA A 216 -12.52 -3.80 10.71
CA ALA A 216 -11.37 -4.62 10.36
C ALA A 216 -11.20 -5.80 11.33
N LYS A 217 -11.34 -5.55 12.65
CA LYS A 217 -11.31 -6.61 13.68
C LYS A 217 -12.41 -7.65 13.47
N ARG A 218 -13.63 -7.22 13.14
CA ARG A 218 -14.74 -8.13 12.86
C ARG A 218 -14.48 -9.01 11.64
N ARG A 219 -13.87 -8.46 10.59
CA ARG A 219 -13.48 -9.22 9.39
C ARG A 219 -12.38 -10.23 9.68
N GLU A 220 -11.42 -9.90 10.52
CA GLU A 220 -10.33 -10.81 10.89
C GLU A 220 -10.77 -11.94 11.82
N ASN A 221 -11.68 -11.64 12.76
CA ASN A 221 -12.12 -12.54 13.82
C ASN A 221 -13.48 -13.21 13.54
N GLY A 222 -14.17 -12.81 12.48
CA GLY A 222 -15.45 -13.39 12.11
C GLY A 222 -15.34 -14.83 11.61
N PRO A 223 -16.39 -15.67 11.80
CA PRO A 223 -16.40 -17.00 11.22
C PRO A 223 -16.27 -16.90 9.70
N ALA A 224 -15.48 -17.80 9.12
CA ALA A 224 -15.43 -17.96 7.68
C ALA A 224 -16.85 -18.16 7.16
N VAL A 225 -17.37 -17.24 6.36
CA VAL A 225 -18.65 -17.41 5.71
C VAL A 225 -18.47 -18.55 4.72
N LEU A 226 -18.98 -19.71 5.07
CA LEU A 226 -19.11 -20.83 4.15
C LEU A 226 -20.01 -20.33 3.00
N GLN A 227 -19.41 -20.06 1.88
CA GLN A 227 -20.21 -19.88 0.65
C GLN A 227 -20.80 -21.23 0.33
N THR A 228 -22.09 -21.39 0.63
CA THR A 228 -22.86 -22.47 0.03
C THR A 228 -22.90 -22.18 -1.47
N ARG A 229 -22.23 -23.06 -2.21
CA ARG A 229 -22.43 -23.14 -3.66
C ARG A 229 -23.83 -23.73 -3.87
N ASP A 230 -24.74 -22.91 -4.33
CA ASP A 230 -25.92 -23.37 -5.08
C ASP A 230 -25.59 -23.37 -6.55
#